data_c51d2a1327952b5944ecdbac9fcb9fad
#
_entry.id   c51d2a1327952b5944ecdbac9fcb9fad
#
_cell.length_a   1.000
_cell.length_b   1.000
_cell.length_c   1.000
_cell.angle_alpha   90.00
_cell.angle_beta   90.00
_cell.angle_gamma   90.00
#
_symmetry.space_group_name_H-M   'P 1'
#
loop_
_entity.id
_entity.type
_entity.pdbx_description
1 polymer ?
#
loop_
_entity_poly.entity_id
_entity_poly.type
_entity_poly.pdbx_seq_one_letter_code
_entity_poly.pdbx_strand_id
1 'polypeptide(L)' 'MLQDVEIILIEQALEKTANKIALAADKLKLRRTTLIEKMRKYSLSVN' A
#
# COMPACT_ATOMS: atom_id res chain seq x y z
N MET A 1 15.55 -4.24 6.58
CA MET A 1 14.73 -5.44 6.74
C MET A 1 13.71 -5.53 5.63
N LEU A 2 13.23 -6.72 5.33
CA LEU A 2 12.30 -6.94 4.23
C LEU A 2 10.99 -6.18 4.40
N GLN A 3 10.53 -6.06 5.64
CA GLN A 3 9.28 -5.35 5.91
C GLN A 3 9.38 -3.88 5.54
N ASP A 4 10.54 -3.28 5.75
CA ASP A 4 10.73 -1.87 5.44
C ASP A 4 10.61 -1.61 3.95
N VAL A 5 11.13 -2.50 3.12
CA VAL A 5 11.04 -2.35 1.68
C VAL A 5 9.58 -2.42 1.23
N GLU A 6 8.82 -3.35 1.80
CA GLU A 6 7.40 -3.48 1.45
C GLU A 6 6.62 -2.23 1.84
N ILE A 7 6.90 -1.68 3.01
CA ILE A 7 6.23 -0.46 3.46
C ILE A 7 6.55 0.69 2.50
N ILE A 8 7.80 0.83 2.11
CA ILE A 8 8.20 1.89 1.19
C ILE A 8 7.48 1.76 -0.15
N LEU A 9 7.37 0.54 -0.67
CA LEU A 9 6.69 0.32 -1.95
C LEU A 9 5.21 0.69 -1.85
N ILE A 10 4.57 0.33 -0.75
CA ILE A 10 3.17 0.67 -0.54
C ILE A 10 3.00 2.18 -0.45
N GLU A 11 3.87 2.85 0.31
CA GLU A 11 3.79 4.29 0.46
C GLU A 11 4.00 5.01 -0.87
N GLN A 12 4.95 4.54 -1.67
CA GLN A 12 5.20 5.14 -2.97
C GLN A 12 4.00 4.95 -3.90
N ALA A 13 3.40 3.78 -3.88
CA ALA A 13 2.23 3.52 -4.70
C ALA A 13 1.07 4.42 -4.30
N LEU A 14 0.86 4.60 -2.99
CA LEU A 14 -0.19 5.48 -2.50
C LEU A 14 0.07 6.93 -2.89
N GLU A 15 1.31 7.37 -2.78
CA GLU A 15 1.67 8.73 -3.14
C GLU A 15 1.40 9.02 -4.61
N LYS A 16 1.76 8.07 -5.47
CA LYS A 16 1.57 8.24 -6.91
C LYS A 16 0.12 8.20 -7.33
N THR A 17 -0.74 7.65 -6.50
CA THR A 17 -2.16 7.52 -6.81
C THR A 17 -3.03 8.44 -5.96
N ALA A 18 -2.43 9.44 -5.33
CA ALA A 18 -3.15 10.37 -4.45
C ALA A 18 -3.92 9.62 -3.37
N ASN A 19 -3.29 8.62 -2.80
CA ASN A 19 -3.83 7.81 -1.69
C ASN A 19 -5.08 7.02 -2.08
N LYS A 20 -5.24 6.69 -3.35
CA LYS A 20 -6.35 5.87 -3.79
C LYS A 20 -5.95 4.40 -3.69
N ILE A 21 -6.53 3.72 -2.72
CA ILE A 21 -6.15 2.34 -2.40
C ILE A 21 -6.30 1.41 -3.61
N ALA A 22 -7.41 1.52 -4.32
CA ALA A 22 -7.65 0.64 -5.47
C ALA A 22 -6.55 0.79 -6.53
N LEU A 23 -6.16 2.03 -6.83
CA LEU A 23 -5.12 2.28 -7.82
C LEU A 23 -3.75 1.85 -7.31
N ALA A 24 -3.48 2.09 -6.03
CA ALA A 24 -2.21 1.68 -5.45
C ALA A 24 -2.07 0.16 -5.48
N ALA A 25 -3.15 -0.56 -5.17
CA ALA A 25 -3.13 -2.01 -5.21
C ALA A 25 -2.86 -2.50 -6.63
N ASP A 26 -3.46 -1.86 -7.62
CA ASP A 26 -3.24 -2.22 -9.01
C ASP A 26 -1.77 -2.03 -9.40
N LYS A 27 -1.17 -0.94 -8.98
CA LYS A 27 0.24 -0.68 -9.26
C LYS A 27 1.14 -1.74 -8.64
N LEU A 28 0.76 -2.25 -7.48
CA LEU A 28 1.52 -3.27 -6.77
C LEU A 28 1.12 -4.68 -7.18
N LYS A 29 0.18 -4.80 -8.11
CA LYS A 29 -0.35 -6.09 -8.56
C LYS A 29 -0.94 -6.87 -7.41
N LEU A 30 -1.59 -6.16 -6.51
CA LEU A 30 -2.28 -6.74 -5.36
C LEU A 30 -3.76 -6.48 -5.49
N ARG A 31 -4.55 -7.29 -4.77
CA ARG A 31 -5.97 -7.02 -4.65
C ARG A 31 -6.17 -5.91 -3.63
N ARG A 32 -7.24 -5.15 -3.79
CA ARG A 32 -7.55 -4.08 -2.85
C ARG A 32 -7.61 -4.60 -1.41
N THR A 33 -8.26 -5.73 -1.20
CA THR A 33 -8.36 -6.32 0.13
C THR A 33 -6.99 -6.67 0.69
N THR A 34 -6.13 -7.26 -0.14
CA THR A 34 -4.79 -7.62 0.29
C THR A 34 -4.00 -6.38 0.70
N LEU A 35 -4.12 -5.30 -0.07
CA LEU A 35 -3.41 -4.08 0.26
C LEU A 35 -3.91 -3.50 1.59
N ILE A 36 -5.22 -3.51 1.80
CA ILE A 36 -5.80 -3.01 3.05
C ILE A 36 -5.28 -3.82 4.23
N GLU A 37 -5.20 -5.14 4.08
CA GLU A 37 -4.70 -5.99 5.15
C GLU A 37 -3.24 -5.67 5.48
N LYS A 38 -2.42 -5.46 4.44
CA LYS A 38 -1.03 -5.11 4.65
C LYS A 38 -0.90 -3.75 5.33
N MET A 39 -1.73 -2.80 4.94
CA MET A 39 -1.70 -1.49 5.55
C MET A 39 -2.04 -1.56 7.04
N ARG A 40 -3.01 -2.39 7.40
CA ARG A 40 -3.34 -2.59 8.80
C ARG A 40 -2.20 -3.24 9.55
N LYS A 41 -1.57 -4.23 8.93
CA LYS A 41 -0.45 -4.94 9.54
C LYS A 41 0.68 -3.99 9.88
N TYR A 42 0.96 -3.04 8.98
CA TYR A 42 2.04 -2.09 9.16
C TYR A 42 1.60 -0.79 9.79
N SER A 43 0.35 -0.71 10.23
CA SER A 43 -0.20 0.50 10.85
C SER A 43 -0.15 1.71 9.92
N LEU A 44 -0.28 1.47 8.62
CA LEU A 44 -0.34 2.56 7.66
C LEU A 44 -1.77 3.08 7.57
N SER A 45 -1.88 4.38 7.52
CA SER A 45 -3.19 5.03 7.47
C SER A 45 -3.25 5.95 6.27
N VAL A 46 -4.36 5.88 5.53
CA VAL A 46 -4.57 6.70 4.35
C VAL A 46 -5.84 7.50 4.54
N ASN A 47 -5.70 8.80 4.69
CA ASN A 47 -6.85 9.68 4.81
C ASN A 47 -6.64 10.91 3.99
#